data_e0f0c32b1a97654789d4f37c3bdd3273
#
_entry.id   e0f0c32b1a97654789d4f37c3bdd3273
#
_cell.length_a   1.000
_cell.length_b   1.000
_cell.length_c   1.000
_cell.angle_alpha   90.00
_cell.angle_beta   90.00
_cell.angle_gamma   90.00
#
_symmetry.space_group_name_H-M   'P 1'
#
loop_
_entity.id
_entity.type
_entity.pdbx_description
1 polymer ?
#
loop_
_entity_poly.entity_id
_entity_poly.type
_entity_poly.pdbx_seq_one_letter_code
_entity_poly.pdbx_strand_id
1 'polypeptide(L)'
;MLEYPIAPGKVEAFTTFRDSELPYFVVTGHQVHGTRIALVTDPATDRDSLEGYDALMTNVKGCAIGVRTADCIPVLLYDPVKEAVAAIHSGWKGTLNRISPKTIFRMKDVFGTDPEDLKAVIGPGICRNCFQVGDEVVQYFKGNGINIEPIYSWNGPRQEGSMKGGHHLDLIEENRLLLMECGVPAANIQVSGLCTYEDGRFFSARREGASCGRNINAIKML
;
A
#
# COMPACT_ATOMS: atom_id res chain seq x y z
N MET A 1 3.52 -12.46 -12.12
CA MET A 1 3.28 -11.09 -11.59
C MET A 1 1.89 -10.62 -11.97
N LEU A 2 1.32 -9.75 -11.14
CA LEU A 2 0.10 -8.99 -11.44
C LEU A 2 0.51 -7.60 -11.89
N GLU A 3 0.26 -7.25 -13.14
CA GLU A 3 0.62 -5.96 -13.72
C GLU A 3 -0.56 -4.98 -13.67
N TYR A 4 -0.25 -3.68 -13.56
CA TYR A 4 -1.24 -2.61 -13.49
C TYR A 4 -1.06 -1.64 -14.66
N PRO A 5 -2.05 -1.49 -15.54
CA PRO A 5 -1.97 -0.59 -16.69
C PRO A 5 -2.22 0.88 -16.28
N ILE A 6 -1.50 1.39 -15.28
CA ILE A 6 -1.67 2.74 -14.74
C ILE A 6 -1.35 3.84 -15.78
N ALA A 7 -0.32 3.64 -16.60
CA ALA A 7 0.06 4.49 -17.74
C ALA A 7 0.90 3.67 -18.74
N PRO A 8 0.26 2.92 -19.65
CA PRO A 8 0.96 2.05 -20.59
C PRO A 8 2.01 2.81 -21.41
N GLY A 9 3.22 2.22 -21.53
CA GLY A 9 4.35 2.81 -22.24
C GLY A 9 5.07 3.96 -21.52
N LYS A 10 4.60 4.36 -20.33
CA LYS A 10 5.25 5.37 -19.49
C LYS A 10 5.65 4.86 -18.12
N VAL A 11 4.88 3.93 -17.57
CA VAL A 11 5.09 3.38 -16.24
C VAL A 11 4.90 1.87 -16.27
N GLU A 12 5.80 1.16 -15.63
CA GLU A 12 5.62 -0.24 -15.23
C GLU A 12 5.25 -0.27 -13.75
N ALA A 13 4.15 -0.95 -13.42
CA ALA A 13 3.70 -1.15 -12.05
C ALA A 13 3.17 -2.58 -11.87
N PHE A 14 3.60 -3.26 -10.80
CA PHE A 14 3.23 -4.65 -10.58
C PHE A 14 3.28 -5.08 -9.11
N THR A 15 2.63 -6.21 -8.83
CA THR A 15 2.81 -7.00 -7.60
C THR A 15 3.32 -8.39 -7.97
N THR A 16 4.38 -8.86 -7.30
CA THR A 16 4.89 -10.22 -7.49
C THR A 16 3.96 -11.26 -6.87
N PHE A 17 3.84 -12.43 -7.51
CA PHE A 17 3.40 -13.65 -6.84
C PHE A 17 4.58 -14.27 -6.07
N ARG A 18 4.30 -15.28 -5.22
CA ARG A 18 5.33 -15.94 -4.39
C ARG A 18 6.48 -16.53 -5.19
N ASP A 19 6.20 -17.02 -6.40
CA ASP A 19 7.16 -17.70 -7.28
C ASP A 19 7.67 -16.78 -8.40
N SER A 20 7.40 -15.47 -8.32
CA SER A 20 7.86 -14.52 -9.35
C SER A 20 9.31 -14.15 -9.12
N GLU A 21 10.09 -14.15 -10.19
CA GLU A 21 11.38 -13.47 -10.25
C GLU A 21 11.18 -11.98 -10.55
N LEU A 22 12.02 -11.12 -9.98
CA LEU A 22 12.00 -9.70 -10.30
C LEU A 22 12.66 -9.46 -11.66
N PRO A 23 12.03 -8.68 -12.55
CA PRO A 23 12.59 -8.39 -13.87
C PRO A 23 13.82 -7.46 -13.82
N TYR A 24 13.99 -6.75 -12.70
CA TYR A 24 15.10 -5.83 -12.45
C TYR A 24 15.21 -5.55 -10.94
N PHE A 25 16.28 -4.86 -10.56
CA PHE A 25 16.47 -4.41 -9.18
C PHE A 25 15.37 -3.40 -8.78
N VAL A 26 14.78 -3.59 -7.61
CA VAL A 26 13.76 -2.72 -7.02
C VAL A 26 14.26 -2.20 -5.69
N VAL A 27 14.41 -0.88 -5.57
CA VAL A 27 14.77 -0.22 -4.31
C VAL A 27 13.61 -0.40 -3.32
N THR A 28 13.89 -0.98 -2.16
CA THR A 28 12.89 -1.15 -1.08
C THR A 28 13.50 -0.72 0.25
N GLY A 29 12.68 -0.31 1.23
CA GLY A 29 13.14 0.03 2.57
C GLY A 29 12.95 -1.10 3.59
N HIS A 30 13.54 -0.94 4.78
CA HIS A 30 13.23 -1.72 5.98
C HIS A 30 12.01 -1.10 6.68
N GLN A 31 10.82 -1.57 6.30
CA GLN A 31 9.53 -1.06 6.77
C GLN A 31 9.28 -1.46 8.23
N VAL A 32 8.77 -0.51 9.01
CA VAL A 32 8.50 -0.67 10.46
C VAL A 32 7.04 -0.36 10.82
N HIS A 33 6.15 -0.29 9.82
CA HIS A 33 4.74 0.14 9.96
C HIS A 33 4.62 1.57 10.48
N GLY A 34 5.59 2.42 10.12
CA GLY A 34 5.64 3.84 10.42
C GLY A 34 5.02 4.72 9.31
N THR A 35 5.47 5.98 9.26
CA THR A 35 5.04 6.95 8.24
C THR A 35 6.20 7.76 7.65
N ARG A 36 7.44 7.26 7.76
CA ARG A 36 8.59 7.93 7.15
C ARG A 36 8.60 7.68 5.64
N ILE A 37 8.96 8.73 4.89
CA ILE A 37 8.94 8.74 3.42
C ILE A 37 10.32 9.12 2.93
N ALA A 38 10.95 8.28 2.12
CA ALA A 38 12.25 8.56 1.51
C ALA A 38 12.11 9.10 0.08
N LEU A 39 12.93 10.09 -0.26
CA LEU A 39 13.20 10.49 -1.63
C LEU A 39 14.39 9.65 -2.14
N VAL A 40 14.15 8.82 -3.14
CA VAL A 40 15.18 8.01 -3.80
C VAL A 40 15.68 8.76 -5.03
N THR A 41 16.96 9.09 -5.04
CA THR A 41 17.61 9.81 -6.14
C THR A 41 18.65 8.97 -6.90
N ASP A 42 18.99 7.79 -6.34
CA ASP A 42 19.93 6.85 -6.95
C ASP A 42 19.25 5.49 -7.12
N PRO A 43 19.12 4.97 -8.36
CA PRO A 43 18.58 3.63 -8.62
C PRO A 43 19.34 2.48 -7.93
N ALA A 44 20.59 2.70 -7.52
CA ALA A 44 21.42 1.75 -6.79
C ALA A 44 21.33 1.92 -5.25
N THR A 45 20.38 2.73 -4.75
CA THR A 45 20.20 2.95 -3.31
C THR A 45 20.05 1.62 -2.57
N ASP A 46 20.93 1.40 -1.57
CA ASP A 46 20.90 0.20 -0.75
C ASP A 46 19.71 0.25 0.22
N ARG A 47 19.10 -0.91 0.42
CA ARG A 47 18.00 -1.11 1.34
C ARG A 47 18.34 -0.73 2.78
N ASP A 48 19.57 -1.00 3.23
CA ASP A 48 19.99 -0.73 4.60
C ASP A 48 20.07 0.77 4.90
N SER A 49 20.29 1.60 3.87
CA SER A 49 20.22 3.06 4.00
C SER A 49 18.79 3.58 4.18
N LEU A 50 17.79 2.74 3.94
CA LEU A 50 16.36 3.06 4.02
C LEU A 50 15.69 2.40 5.24
N GLU A 51 16.40 2.33 6.38
CA GLU A 51 15.86 1.81 7.63
C GLU A 51 14.72 2.70 8.18
N GLY A 52 13.58 2.07 8.47
CA GLY A 52 12.41 2.75 9.04
C GLY A 52 11.56 3.55 8.05
N TYR A 53 11.78 3.41 6.75
CA TYR A 53 10.96 4.04 5.72
C TYR A 53 9.87 3.08 5.22
N ASP A 54 8.62 3.53 5.32
CA ASP A 54 7.43 2.79 4.89
C ASP A 54 6.85 3.31 3.57
N ALA A 55 7.38 4.42 3.03
CA ALA A 55 7.09 4.89 1.70
C ALA A 55 8.36 5.39 1.01
N LEU A 56 8.42 5.20 -0.30
CA LEU A 56 9.49 5.69 -1.17
C LEU A 56 8.86 6.52 -2.28
N MET A 57 9.54 7.58 -2.72
CA MET A 57 9.16 8.37 -3.89
C MET A 57 10.37 8.75 -4.72
N THR A 58 10.20 8.92 -6.03
CA THR A 58 11.26 9.32 -6.96
C THR A 58 10.68 9.99 -8.21
N ASN A 59 11.49 10.85 -8.84
CA ASN A 59 11.28 11.36 -10.19
C ASN A 59 12.40 10.93 -11.16
N VAL A 60 13.23 9.96 -10.76
CA VAL A 60 14.31 9.42 -11.59
C VAL A 60 13.74 8.35 -12.51
N LYS A 61 13.81 8.57 -13.84
CA LYS A 61 13.42 7.57 -14.86
C LYS A 61 14.32 6.33 -14.75
N GLY A 62 13.74 5.16 -14.96
CA GLY A 62 14.43 3.89 -14.82
C GLY A 62 14.64 3.41 -13.37
N CYS A 63 14.45 4.29 -12.37
CA CYS A 63 14.52 3.91 -10.97
C CYS A 63 13.24 3.18 -10.55
N ALA A 64 13.33 1.88 -10.29
CA ALA A 64 12.24 1.10 -9.74
C ALA A 64 12.24 1.20 -8.22
N ILE A 65 11.16 1.69 -7.64
CA ILE A 65 10.92 1.72 -6.19
C ILE A 65 9.77 0.80 -5.82
N GLY A 66 9.79 0.26 -4.61
CA GLY A 66 8.75 -0.67 -4.20
C GLY A 66 8.64 -0.85 -2.69
N VAL A 67 7.56 -1.50 -2.29
CA VAL A 67 7.29 -1.91 -0.92
C VAL A 67 7.03 -3.41 -0.83
N ARG A 68 7.31 -3.97 0.34
CA ARG A 68 7.23 -5.40 0.65
C ARG A 68 6.01 -5.63 1.54
N THR A 69 5.08 -6.47 1.09
CA THR A 69 3.84 -6.73 1.84
C THR A 69 3.56 -8.23 1.98
N ALA A 70 2.84 -8.57 3.04
CA ALA A 70 2.10 -9.81 3.22
C ALA A 70 0.89 -9.43 4.09
N ASP A 71 -0.24 -9.13 3.45
CA ASP A 71 -1.51 -8.61 3.95
C ASP A 71 -1.64 -7.08 4.07
N CYS A 72 -0.57 -6.34 4.43
CA CYS A 72 -0.61 -4.88 4.40
C CYS A 72 -0.92 -4.34 3.01
N ILE A 73 -1.59 -3.18 2.93
CA ILE A 73 -2.06 -2.61 1.67
C ILE A 73 -0.91 -1.85 0.97
N PRO A 74 -0.49 -2.25 -0.24
CA PRO A 74 0.40 -1.45 -1.04
C PRO A 74 -0.38 -0.40 -1.83
N VAL A 75 0.12 0.84 -1.84
CA VAL A 75 -0.42 1.91 -2.68
C VAL A 75 0.70 2.41 -3.58
N LEU A 76 0.46 2.40 -4.89
CA LEU A 76 1.37 2.92 -5.91
C LEU A 76 0.78 4.18 -6.52
N LEU A 77 1.57 5.25 -6.60
CA LEU A 77 1.14 6.54 -7.14
C LEU A 77 2.00 6.91 -8.35
N TYR A 78 1.38 7.50 -9.35
CA TYR A 78 2.02 8.10 -10.50
C TYR A 78 1.46 9.49 -10.78
N ASP A 79 2.34 10.47 -10.89
CA ASP A 79 2.06 11.82 -11.35
C ASP A 79 2.52 11.96 -12.80
N PRO A 80 1.59 12.00 -13.78
CA PRO A 80 1.95 12.12 -15.20
C PRO A 80 2.44 13.51 -15.61
N VAL A 81 2.17 14.55 -14.78
CA VAL A 81 2.52 15.95 -15.06
C VAL A 81 3.92 16.25 -14.53
N LYS A 82 4.24 15.80 -13.32
CA LYS A 82 5.55 16.02 -12.70
C LYS A 82 6.53 14.89 -12.96
N GLU A 83 6.09 13.84 -13.67
CA GLU A 83 6.88 12.63 -13.90
C GLU A 83 7.51 12.12 -12.59
N ALA A 84 6.65 11.75 -11.64
CA ALA A 84 7.04 11.26 -10.33
C ALA A 84 6.20 10.04 -9.92
N VAL A 85 6.80 9.15 -9.14
CA VAL A 85 6.14 7.94 -8.62
C VAL A 85 6.37 7.80 -7.13
N ALA A 86 5.45 7.09 -6.47
CA ALA A 86 5.63 6.64 -5.09
C ALA A 86 5.12 5.22 -4.87
N ALA A 87 5.75 4.51 -3.93
CA ALA A 87 5.34 3.21 -3.43
C ALA A 87 5.18 3.29 -1.91
N ILE A 88 4.02 2.89 -1.39
CA ILE A 88 3.60 3.10 -0.01
C ILE A 88 3.19 1.77 0.62
N HIS A 89 3.75 1.48 1.79
CA HIS A 89 3.35 0.38 2.66
C HIS A 89 2.32 0.88 3.69
N SER A 90 1.06 0.58 3.46
CA SER A 90 -0.05 1.01 4.32
C SER A 90 -0.63 -0.19 5.09
N GLY A 91 0.09 -0.66 6.12
CA GLY A 91 -0.49 -1.55 7.13
C GLY A 91 -1.48 -0.79 8.03
N TRP A 92 -2.20 -1.46 8.94
CA TRP A 92 -3.23 -0.81 9.75
C TRP A 92 -2.71 0.41 10.54
N LYS A 93 -1.46 0.35 11.07
CA LYS A 93 -0.83 1.50 11.74
C LYS A 93 -0.50 2.63 10.76
N GLY A 94 0.01 2.30 9.58
CA GLY A 94 0.30 3.27 8.53
C GLY A 94 -0.99 3.94 8.01
N THR A 95 -2.05 3.17 7.80
CA THR A 95 -3.38 3.66 7.43
C THR A 95 -3.94 4.61 8.49
N LEU A 96 -3.95 4.16 9.75
CA LEU A 96 -4.38 4.96 10.90
C LEU A 96 -3.61 6.28 11.00
N ASN A 97 -2.29 6.25 10.80
CA ASN A 97 -1.41 7.41 10.86
C ASN A 97 -1.29 8.15 9.52
N ARG A 98 -2.17 7.81 8.53
CA ARG A 98 -2.35 8.55 7.27
C ARG A 98 -1.08 8.62 6.42
N ILE A 99 -0.39 7.47 6.22
CA ILE A 99 0.85 7.43 5.42
C ILE A 99 0.61 7.83 3.97
N SER A 100 -0.51 7.42 3.35
CA SER A 100 -0.84 7.76 1.97
C SER A 100 -1.06 9.28 1.79
N PRO A 101 -1.88 9.97 2.59
CA PRO A 101 -1.95 11.43 2.61
C PRO A 101 -0.60 12.11 2.82
N LYS A 102 0.20 11.67 3.80
CA LYS A 102 1.54 12.23 4.06
C LYS A 102 2.46 12.10 2.86
N THR A 103 2.38 10.98 2.13
CA THR A 103 3.18 10.78 0.92
C THR A 103 2.73 11.73 -0.20
N ILE A 104 1.44 11.92 -0.42
CA ILE A 104 0.90 12.87 -1.39
C ILE A 104 1.36 14.30 -1.05
N PHE A 105 1.24 14.73 0.21
CA PHE A 105 1.74 16.03 0.64
C PHE A 105 3.26 16.16 0.41
N ARG A 106 4.02 15.11 0.68
CA ARG A 106 5.47 15.13 0.42
C ARG A 106 5.80 15.20 -1.06
N MET A 107 5.03 14.52 -1.94
CA MET A 107 5.15 14.65 -3.40
C MET A 107 4.83 16.09 -3.85
N LYS A 108 3.80 16.71 -3.27
CA LYS A 108 3.47 18.12 -3.52
C LYS A 108 4.62 19.04 -3.14
N ASP A 109 5.19 18.88 -1.96
CA ASP A 109 6.29 19.72 -1.47
C ASP A 109 7.56 19.58 -2.31
N VAL A 110 7.89 18.35 -2.76
CA VAL A 110 9.17 18.06 -3.44
C VAL A 110 9.06 18.22 -4.94
N PHE A 111 7.96 17.76 -5.55
CA PHE A 111 7.80 17.71 -7.01
C PHE A 111 6.79 18.74 -7.53
N GLY A 112 6.00 19.34 -6.64
CA GLY A 112 4.89 20.20 -7.04
C GLY A 112 3.68 19.42 -7.58
N THR A 113 3.52 18.17 -7.15
CA THR A 113 2.40 17.29 -7.51
C THR A 113 1.05 17.92 -7.13
N ASP A 114 0.10 17.93 -8.06
CA ASP A 114 -1.30 18.19 -7.77
C ASP A 114 -2.02 16.84 -7.57
N PRO A 115 -2.70 16.61 -6.44
CA PRO A 115 -3.44 15.38 -6.24
C PRO A 115 -4.47 15.05 -7.32
N GLU A 116 -5.04 16.05 -8.00
CA GLU A 116 -5.99 15.86 -9.11
C GLU A 116 -5.35 15.17 -10.33
N ASP A 117 -4.04 15.33 -10.52
CA ASP A 117 -3.30 14.70 -11.61
C ASP A 117 -2.90 13.25 -11.30
N LEU A 118 -2.91 12.86 -10.02
CA LEU A 118 -2.44 11.54 -9.60
C LEU A 118 -3.28 10.40 -10.16
N LYS A 119 -2.58 9.35 -10.57
CA LYS A 119 -3.13 8.01 -10.79
C LYS A 119 -2.64 7.09 -9.69
N ALA A 120 -3.53 6.29 -9.13
CA ALA A 120 -3.24 5.43 -8.00
C ALA A 120 -3.64 3.98 -8.27
N VAL A 121 -2.84 3.05 -7.75
CA VAL A 121 -3.20 1.63 -7.65
C VAL A 121 -3.16 1.22 -6.18
N ILE A 122 -4.25 0.63 -5.72
CA ILE A 122 -4.31 -0.11 -4.45
C ILE A 122 -4.17 -1.58 -4.81
N GLY A 123 -2.99 -2.15 -4.51
CA GLY A 123 -2.65 -3.53 -4.84
C GLY A 123 -3.28 -4.56 -3.88
N PRO A 124 -2.94 -5.85 -4.04
CA PRO A 124 -3.44 -6.92 -3.18
C PRO A 124 -3.06 -6.73 -1.72
N GLY A 125 -4.03 -6.92 -0.84
CA GLY A 125 -3.87 -6.91 0.60
C GLY A 125 -4.93 -7.80 1.25
N ILE A 126 -4.96 -7.87 2.56
CA ILE A 126 -5.98 -8.62 3.26
C ILE A 126 -7.35 -7.91 3.14
N CYS A 127 -8.37 -8.61 2.67
CA CYS A 127 -9.71 -8.03 2.51
C CYS A 127 -10.45 -7.90 3.86
N ARG A 128 -11.54 -7.13 3.88
CA ARG A 128 -12.40 -6.94 5.06
C ARG A 128 -12.76 -8.25 5.74
N ASN A 129 -13.24 -9.24 4.99
CA ASN A 129 -13.73 -10.50 5.55
C ASN A 129 -12.63 -11.32 6.24
N CYS A 130 -11.37 -11.13 5.85
CA CYS A 130 -10.21 -11.82 6.40
C CYS A 130 -9.44 -10.99 7.43
N PHE A 131 -9.66 -9.67 7.49
CA PHE A 131 -8.98 -8.80 8.44
C PHE A 131 -9.77 -8.63 9.74
N GLN A 132 -9.87 -9.74 10.48
CA GLN A 132 -10.40 -9.74 11.85
C GLN A 132 -9.39 -9.04 12.78
N VAL A 133 -9.89 -8.14 13.62
CA VAL A 133 -9.12 -7.32 14.57
C VAL A 133 -9.67 -7.42 15.99
N GLY A 134 -8.87 -7.00 16.97
CA GLY A 134 -9.32 -6.83 18.33
C GLY A 134 -10.02 -5.48 18.56
N ASP A 135 -10.70 -5.37 19.70
CA ASP A 135 -11.41 -4.15 20.10
C ASP A 135 -10.48 -2.93 20.15
N GLU A 136 -9.22 -3.15 20.57
CA GLU A 136 -8.22 -2.11 20.69
C GLU A 136 -7.92 -1.44 19.33
N VAL A 137 -7.89 -2.20 18.23
CA VAL A 137 -7.65 -1.65 16.89
C VAL A 137 -8.84 -0.78 16.47
N VAL A 138 -10.07 -1.24 16.71
CA VAL A 138 -11.28 -0.46 16.43
C VAL A 138 -11.29 0.84 17.22
N GLN A 139 -10.92 0.80 18.52
CA GLN A 139 -10.86 1.98 19.36
C GLN A 139 -9.77 2.98 18.89
N TYR A 140 -8.62 2.47 18.41
CA TYR A 140 -7.59 3.35 17.81
C TYR A 140 -8.12 4.11 16.59
N PHE A 141 -8.85 3.46 15.68
CA PHE A 141 -9.43 4.12 14.52
C PHE A 141 -10.45 5.19 14.93
N LYS A 142 -11.38 4.86 15.82
CA LYS A 142 -12.37 5.81 16.35
C LYS A 142 -11.72 6.99 17.07
N GLY A 143 -10.74 6.72 17.94
CA GLY A 143 -10.04 7.73 18.74
C GLY A 143 -9.19 8.71 17.93
N ASN A 144 -8.79 8.34 16.71
CA ASN A 144 -8.06 9.21 15.79
C ASN A 144 -8.97 9.92 14.78
N GLY A 145 -10.29 9.93 15.00
CA GLY A 145 -11.25 10.68 14.20
C GLY A 145 -11.55 10.09 12.82
N ILE A 146 -11.20 8.81 12.60
CA ILE A 146 -11.57 8.12 11.36
C ILE A 146 -13.04 7.71 11.43
N ASN A 147 -13.80 8.07 10.39
CA ASN A 147 -15.15 7.54 10.24
C ASN A 147 -15.06 6.06 9.85
N ILE A 148 -15.32 5.17 10.82
CA ILE A 148 -15.21 3.74 10.57
C ILE A 148 -16.45 3.11 9.92
N GLU A 149 -17.58 3.82 9.80
CA GLU A 149 -18.83 3.25 9.26
C GLU A 149 -18.66 2.56 7.89
N PRO A 150 -17.97 3.15 6.91
CA PRO A 150 -17.81 2.51 5.61
C PRO A 150 -16.87 1.30 5.61
N ILE A 151 -15.95 1.25 6.58
CA ILE A 151 -14.84 0.27 6.61
C ILE A 151 -15.02 -0.82 7.67
N TYR A 152 -16.01 -0.72 8.54
CA TYR A 152 -16.19 -1.59 9.70
C TYR A 152 -17.36 -2.57 9.53
N SER A 153 -17.18 -3.77 10.05
CA SER A 153 -18.29 -4.70 10.28
C SER A 153 -18.12 -5.49 11.58
N TRP A 154 -19.26 -5.79 12.21
CA TRP A 154 -19.36 -6.73 13.32
C TRP A 154 -20.08 -8.00 12.86
N ASN A 155 -19.39 -9.14 12.90
CA ASN A 155 -19.87 -10.40 12.36
C ASN A 155 -20.33 -11.39 13.47
N GLY A 156 -20.81 -10.87 14.61
CA GLY A 156 -21.20 -11.66 15.77
C GLY A 156 -20.01 -12.03 16.67
N PRO A 157 -20.22 -12.85 17.71
CA PRO A 157 -19.16 -13.28 18.63
C PRO A 157 -17.99 -13.93 17.90
N ARG A 158 -16.76 -13.64 18.35
CA ARG A 158 -15.56 -14.23 17.79
C ARG A 158 -15.56 -15.74 18.00
N GLN A 159 -15.24 -16.49 16.96
CA GLN A 159 -15.07 -17.92 17.00
C GLN A 159 -13.57 -18.25 17.07
N GLU A 160 -13.15 -18.99 18.10
CA GLU A 160 -11.76 -19.39 18.29
C GLU A 160 -11.25 -20.22 17.10
N GLY A 161 -10.02 -19.91 16.64
CA GLY A 161 -9.43 -20.61 15.49
C GLY A 161 -10.06 -20.29 14.13
N SER A 162 -10.96 -19.30 14.06
CA SER A 162 -11.67 -18.93 12.84
C SER A 162 -11.56 -17.43 12.54
N MET A 163 -11.63 -17.07 11.27
CA MET A 163 -11.80 -15.67 10.82
C MET A 163 -13.28 -15.22 10.86
N LYS A 164 -14.18 -16.07 11.33
CA LYS A 164 -15.61 -15.74 11.48
C LYS A 164 -15.86 -15.05 12.82
N GLY A 165 -16.82 -14.12 12.81
CA GLY A 165 -17.18 -13.33 13.98
C GLY A 165 -16.16 -12.22 14.30
N GLY A 166 -16.42 -11.46 15.37
CA GLY A 166 -15.59 -10.35 15.80
C GLY A 166 -15.66 -9.10 14.91
N HIS A 167 -14.73 -8.19 15.16
CA HIS A 167 -14.57 -6.95 14.42
C HIS A 167 -13.74 -7.17 13.17
N HIS A 168 -14.16 -6.57 12.08
CA HIS A 168 -13.44 -6.57 10.81
C HIS A 168 -13.28 -5.14 10.28
N LEU A 169 -12.14 -4.84 9.69
CA LEU A 169 -11.85 -3.56 9.05
C LEU A 169 -11.47 -3.74 7.59
N ASP A 170 -11.85 -2.79 6.76
CA ASP A 170 -11.49 -2.69 5.35
C ASP A 170 -10.39 -1.66 5.15
N LEU A 171 -9.15 -2.11 5.19
CA LEU A 171 -8.00 -1.22 4.95
C LEU A 171 -7.87 -0.82 3.48
N ILE A 172 -8.38 -1.63 2.55
CA ILE A 172 -8.39 -1.32 1.12
C ILE A 172 -9.29 -0.11 0.88
N GLU A 173 -10.52 -0.19 1.41
CA GLU A 173 -11.48 0.92 1.28
C GLU A 173 -11.00 2.17 2.04
N GLU A 174 -10.42 2.03 3.24
CA GLU A 174 -9.88 3.18 3.96
C GLU A 174 -8.77 3.89 3.16
N ASN A 175 -7.84 3.16 2.56
CA ASN A 175 -6.81 3.79 1.72
C ASN A 175 -7.44 4.47 0.50
N ARG A 176 -8.50 3.91 -0.10
CA ARG A 176 -9.23 4.55 -1.20
C ARG A 176 -9.86 5.87 -0.76
N LEU A 177 -10.52 5.89 0.39
CA LEU A 177 -11.12 7.09 0.98
C LEU A 177 -10.07 8.16 1.30
N LEU A 178 -8.94 7.77 1.88
CA LEU A 178 -7.81 8.66 2.19
C LEU A 178 -7.22 9.32 0.94
N LEU A 179 -7.11 8.57 -0.18
CA LEU A 179 -6.66 9.14 -1.47
C LEU A 179 -7.66 10.16 -2.00
N MET A 180 -8.96 9.84 -1.96
CA MET A 180 -10.02 10.75 -2.40
C MET A 180 -10.10 12.02 -1.53
N GLU A 181 -9.93 11.88 -0.23
CA GLU A 181 -9.86 13.01 0.71
C GLU A 181 -8.71 13.97 0.37
N CYS A 182 -7.60 13.44 -0.16
CA CYS A 182 -6.48 14.26 -0.64
C CYS A 182 -6.74 14.96 -1.98
N GLY A 183 -7.84 14.65 -2.66
CA GLY A 183 -8.18 15.21 -3.96
C GLY A 183 -7.87 14.31 -5.16
N VAL A 184 -7.42 13.05 -4.95
CA VAL A 184 -7.24 12.11 -6.07
C VAL A 184 -8.61 11.71 -6.62
N PRO A 185 -8.89 11.92 -7.92
CA PRO A 185 -10.18 11.58 -8.50
C PRO A 185 -10.47 10.08 -8.38
N ALA A 186 -11.68 9.70 -8.00
CA ALA A 186 -12.08 8.29 -7.85
C ALA A 186 -11.84 7.47 -9.13
N ALA A 187 -12.02 8.09 -10.30
CA ALA A 187 -11.77 7.46 -11.60
C ALA A 187 -10.28 7.15 -11.86
N ASN A 188 -9.38 7.81 -11.14
CA ASN A 188 -7.94 7.62 -11.22
C ASN A 188 -7.41 6.58 -10.20
N ILE A 189 -8.28 6.00 -9.37
CA ILE A 189 -7.91 5.01 -8.35
C ILE A 189 -8.34 3.62 -8.83
N GLN A 190 -7.35 2.80 -9.19
CA GLN A 190 -7.55 1.39 -9.51
C GLN A 190 -7.39 0.56 -8.23
N VAL A 191 -8.35 -0.32 -7.93
CA VAL A 191 -8.25 -1.29 -6.83
C VAL A 191 -8.13 -2.68 -7.42
N SER A 192 -7.14 -3.47 -6.97
CA SER A 192 -6.90 -4.82 -7.50
C SER A 192 -8.04 -5.80 -7.22
N GLY A 193 -8.77 -5.60 -6.12
CA GLY A 193 -9.84 -6.49 -5.68
C GLY A 193 -9.39 -7.88 -5.21
N LEU A 194 -8.07 -8.11 -5.05
CA LEU A 194 -7.51 -9.40 -4.67
C LEU A 194 -7.14 -9.44 -3.18
N CYS A 195 -7.52 -10.53 -2.51
CA CYS A 195 -7.19 -10.78 -1.11
C CYS A 195 -5.96 -11.69 -0.99
N THR A 196 -4.91 -11.21 -0.34
CA THR A 196 -3.69 -12.01 -0.12
C THR A 196 -3.90 -13.23 0.76
N TYR A 197 -4.86 -13.19 1.70
CA TYR A 197 -5.20 -14.32 2.54
C TYR A 197 -5.93 -15.44 1.77
N GLU A 198 -6.85 -15.08 0.87
CA GLU A 198 -7.66 -16.03 0.12
C GLU A 198 -6.92 -16.58 -1.11
N ASP A 199 -6.09 -15.75 -1.75
CA ASP A 199 -5.36 -16.11 -2.96
C ASP A 199 -3.97 -16.67 -2.62
N GLY A 200 -3.83 -17.99 -2.77
CA GLY A 200 -2.59 -18.72 -2.49
C GLY A 200 -1.38 -18.31 -3.35
N ARG A 201 -1.57 -17.53 -4.41
CA ARG A 201 -0.47 -17.00 -5.21
C ARG A 201 0.35 -15.94 -4.47
N PHE A 202 -0.22 -15.29 -3.43
CA PHE A 202 0.44 -14.28 -2.62
C PHE A 202 0.93 -14.83 -1.28
N PHE A 203 1.97 -14.23 -0.73
CA PHE A 203 2.31 -14.40 0.69
C PHE A 203 1.29 -13.68 1.56
N SER A 204 0.91 -14.33 2.66
CA SER A 204 -0.01 -13.77 3.65
C SER A 204 0.49 -14.09 5.07
N ALA A 205 0.82 -13.06 5.83
CA ALA A 205 1.27 -13.20 7.22
C ALA A 205 0.15 -13.74 8.13
N ARG A 206 -1.10 -13.43 7.82
CA ARG A 206 -2.27 -13.95 8.53
C ARG A 206 -2.46 -15.45 8.30
N ARG A 207 -2.16 -15.95 7.09
CA ARG A 207 -2.28 -17.35 6.75
C ARG A 207 -1.06 -18.17 7.17
N GLU A 208 0.15 -17.62 7.02
CA GLU A 208 1.41 -18.36 7.08
C GLU A 208 2.30 -17.97 8.26
N GLY A 209 1.91 -16.92 9.01
CA GLY A 209 2.73 -16.36 10.09
C GLY A 209 3.66 -15.23 9.62
N ALA A 210 4.21 -14.49 10.58
CA ALA A 210 5.01 -13.29 10.31
C ALA A 210 6.34 -13.55 9.58
N SER A 211 6.87 -14.78 9.64
CA SER A 211 8.11 -15.21 8.97
C SER A 211 7.94 -15.57 7.49
N CYS A 212 6.71 -15.53 6.96
CA CYS A 212 6.47 -15.82 5.55
C CYS A 212 7.23 -14.86 4.62
N GLY A 213 7.36 -15.23 3.34
CA GLY A 213 7.90 -14.35 2.30
C GLY A 213 7.12 -13.04 2.16
N ARG A 214 7.53 -12.23 1.20
CA ARG A 214 6.87 -10.92 0.92
C ARG A 214 6.60 -10.78 -0.58
N ASN A 215 5.43 -10.25 -0.89
CA ASN A 215 5.10 -9.76 -2.21
C ASN A 215 5.80 -8.41 -2.41
N ILE A 216 6.46 -8.21 -3.54
CA ILE A 216 7.04 -6.93 -3.94
C ILE A 216 6.00 -6.18 -4.77
N ASN A 217 5.71 -4.95 -4.37
CA ASN A 217 4.80 -4.05 -5.08
C ASN A 217 5.64 -2.89 -5.58
N ALA A 218 5.87 -2.84 -6.86
CA ALA A 218 6.84 -1.95 -7.48
C ALA A 218 6.21 -1.03 -8.52
N ILE A 219 6.84 0.14 -8.69
CA ILE A 219 6.52 1.10 -9.74
C ILE A 219 7.81 1.72 -10.28
N LYS A 220 7.87 1.93 -11.61
CA LYS A 220 9.02 2.50 -12.32
C LYS A 220 8.54 3.33 -13.49
N MET A 221 9.05 4.55 -13.65
CA MET A 221 8.91 5.32 -14.90
C MET A 221 9.89 4.82 -15.95
N LEU A 222 9.47 4.75 -17.20
CA LEU A 222 10.25 4.33 -18.36
C LEU A 222 11.05 5.47 -18.97
#